data_65c4da57d9dae6c3779376b19042d87c
#
_entry.id   65c4da57d9dae6c3779376b19042d87c
#
_cell.length_a   1.000
_cell.length_b   1.000
_cell.length_c   1.000
_cell.angle_alpha   90.00
_cell.angle_beta   90.00
_cell.angle_gamma   90.00
#
_symmetry.space_group_name_H-M   'P 1'
#
loop_
_entity.id
_entity.type
_entity.pdbx_description
1 polymer ?
#
loop_
_entity_poly.entity_id
_entity_poly.type
_entity_poly.pdbx_seq_one_letter_code
_entity_poly.pdbx_strand_id
1 'polypeptide(L)'
;KVLAKVMAGKARRIRDNIKKYLNENDEVKNASLISIHNAIKKLLLADLDHEKFADMYAQTVVYGLFVARYHDDTPDNFSRQEARDLVPKSNPFLRKFFDHIAGEDFDERIEFIVNELCEEFVHADVQAIVHDYYKVEKTDSRDPIIHFYEDFLQEYNPAERKKMGVFYTPLPVVRFIVRAVDDVLKTEFGLKGLDDSSRTEIKGLQNIKAKRSVHKVQILDPATGTGTFLNEVITHIKNSFAGGQEGRWANYAREDLLPRLHGLEIMMASYTIAHLKLSTTLEESGVDIDDIGYKNLEK
;
A
#
# COMPACT_ATOMS: atom_id res chain seq x y z
N LYS A 1 -6.75 -0.95 20.19
CA LYS A 1 -6.90 -2.41 20.45
C LYS A 1 -8.32 -2.91 20.25
N VAL A 2 -9.38 -2.26 20.80
CA VAL A 2 -10.76 -2.72 20.61
C VAL A 2 -11.12 -2.74 19.14
N LEU A 3 -10.89 -1.64 18.40
CA LEU A 3 -11.17 -1.55 16.98
C LEU A 3 -10.39 -2.63 16.18
N ALA A 4 -9.12 -2.85 16.46
CA ALA A 4 -8.32 -3.89 15.82
C ALA A 4 -8.91 -5.30 16.03
N LYS A 5 -9.46 -5.59 17.22
CA LYS A 5 -10.17 -6.86 17.51
C LYS A 5 -11.45 -7.00 16.71
N VAL A 6 -12.25 -5.94 16.62
CA VAL A 6 -13.48 -5.92 15.83
C VAL A 6 -13.15 -6.21 14.36
N MET A 7 -12.22 -5.45 13.80
CA MET A 7 -11.75 -5.62 12.42
C MET A 7 -11.21 -7.03 12.17
N ALA A 8 -10.38 -7.55 13.07
CA ALA A 8 -9.83 -8.90 12.97
C ALA A 8 -10.93 -9.97 13.01
N GLY A 9 -11.96 -9.78 13.84
CA GLY A 9 -13.14 -10.64 13.88
C GLY A 9 -13.91 -10.66 12.56
N LYS A 10 -14.18 -9.49 11.99
CA LYS A 10 -14.84 -9.35 10.68
C LYS A 10 -14.00 -9.96 9.56
N ALA A 11 -12.69 -9.70 9.53
CA ALA A 11 -11.78 -10.26 8.55
C ALA A 11 -11.76 -11.80 8.59
N ARG A 12 -11.70 -12.43 9.78
CA ARG A 12 -11.79 -13.87 9.90
C ARG A 12 -13.11 -14.42 9.37
N ARG A 13 -14.24 -13.78 9.66
CA ARG A 13 -15.56 -14.21 9.15
C ARG A 13 -15.62 -14.13 7.62
N ILE A 14 -15.11 -13.05 7.01
CA ILE A 14 -15.03 -12.90 5.55
C ILE A 14 -14.15 -14.01 4.97
N ARG A 15 -12.94 -14.21 5.48
CA ARG A 15 -12.01 -15.26 5.04
C ARG A 15 -12.65 -16.64 5.09
N ASP A 16 -13.22 -17.01 6.23
CA ASP A 16 -13.75 -18.35 6.45
C ASP A 16 -14.97 -18.60 5.56
N ASN A 17 -15.81 -17.60 5.32
CA ASN A 17 -16.93 -17.66 4.39
C ASN A 17 -16.45 -17.84 2.94
N ILE A 18 -15.50 -17.03 2.47
CA ILE A 18 -14.95 -17.16 1.11
C ILE A 18 -14.33 -18.54 0.90
N LYS A 19 -13.52 -19.01 1.86
CA LYS A 19 -12.91 -20.32 1.83
C LYS A 19 -13.98 -21.43 1.72
N LYS A 20 -15.03 -21.33 2.50
CA LYS A 20 -16.17 -22.25 2.45
C LYS A 20 -16.84 -22.23 1.08
N TYR A 21 -17.19 -21.02 0.58
CA TYR A 21 -17.92 -20.88 -0.68
C TYR A 21 -17.14 -21.39 -1.89
N LEU A 22 -15.85 -21.07 -1.97
CA LEU A 22 -15.01 -21.56 -3.07
C LEU A 22 -14.79 -23.08 -3.04
N ASN A 23 -14.91 -23.73 -1.87
CA ASN A 23 -14.82 -25.18 -1.73
C ASN A 23 -16.15 -25.90 -2.00
N GLU A 24 -17.28 -25.19 -2.01
CA GLU A 24 -18.61 -25.77 -2.31
C GLU A 24 -18.85 -26.03 -3.81
N ASN A 25 -17.90 -25.66 -4.69
CA ASN A 25 -17.93 -25.87 -6.15
C ASN A 25 -19.21 -25.37 -6.86
N ASP A 26 -19.87 -24.35 -6.32
CA ASP A 26 -21.00 -23.68 -6.98
C ASP A 26 -20.47 -22.52 -7.84
N GLU A 27 -20.10 -22.83 -9.09
CA GLU A 27 -19.50 -21.86 -10.00
C GLU A 27 -20.40 -20.65 -10.28
N VAL A 28 -21.71 -20.84 -10.27
CA VAL A 28 -22.66 -19.77 -10.56
C VAL A 28 -22.71 -18.77 -9.41
N LYS A 29 -22.88 -19.27 -8.18
CA LYS A 29 -22.90 -18.41 -6.98
C LYS A 29 -21.55 -17.79 -6.67
N ASN A 30 -20.47 -18.46 -7.06
CA ASN A 30 -19.11 -18.01 -6.81
C ASN A 30 -18.49 -17.23 -7.98
N ALA A 31 -19.24 -16.94 -9.04
CA ALA A 31 -18.72 -16.34 -10.28
C ALA A 31 -17.90 -15.06 -10.03
N SER A 32 -18.37 -14.18 -9.17
CA SER A 32 -17.71 -12.93 -8.81
C SER A 32 -16.38 -13.19 -8.08
N LEU A 33 -16.36 -14.03 -7.05
CA LEU A 33 -15.16 -14.41 -6.31
C LEU A 33 -14.13 -15.14 -7.19
N ILE A 34 -14.60 -16.06 -8.05
CA ILE A 34 -13.75 -16.79 -9.00
C ILE A 34 -13.14 -15.84 -10.02
N SER A 35 -13.89 -14.87 -10.50
CA SER A 35 -13.39 -13.85 -11.45
C SER A 35 -12.21 -13.06 -10.85
N ILE A 36 -12.35 -12.58 -9.62
CA ILE A 36 -11.29 -11.84 -8.93
C ILE A 36 -10.11 -12.75 -8.61
N HIS A 37 -10.36 -13.97 -8.09
CA HIS A 37 -9.31 -14.95 -7.85
C HIS A 37 -8.47 -15.20 -9.10
N ASN A 38 -9.11 -15.45 -10.24
CA ASN A 38 -8.43 -15.68 -11.51
C ASN A 38 -7.68 -14.45 -12.02
N ALA A 39 -8.23 -13.26 -11.83
CA ALA A 39 -7.56 -12.01 -12.19
C ALA A 39 -6.26 -11.82 -11.38
N ILE A 40 -6.32 -12.00 -10.07
CA ILE A 40 -5.15 -11.87 -9.18
C ILE A 40 -4.13 -12.97 -9.50
N LYS A 41 -4.58 -14.21 -9.67
CA LYS A 41 -3.72 -15.35 -10.02
C LYS A 41 -2.97 -15.10 -11.33
N LYS A 42 -3.64 -14.55 -12.32
CA LYS A 42 -3.03 -14.24 -13.64
C LYS A 42 -2.05 -13.08 -13.58
N LEU A 43 -2.33 -12.05 -12.78
CA LEU A 43 -1.58 -10.80 -12.79
C LEU A 43 -0.46 -10.74 -11.75
N LEU A 44 -0.63 -11.42 -10.60
CA LEU A 44 0.24 -11.22 -9.44
C LEU A 44 0.84 -12.52 -8.89
N LEU A 45 0.04 -13.57 -8.66
CA LEU A 45 0.44 -14.75 -7.90
C LEU A 45 -0.01 -16.03 -8.60
N ALA A 46 0.81 -16.59 -9.47
CA ALA A 46 0.48 -17.79 -10.25
C ALA A 46 0.11 -19.02 -9.39
N ASP A 47 0.62 -19.13 -8.16
CA ASP A 47 0.37 -20.21 -7.20
C ASP A 47 -0.70 -19.88 -6.15
N LEU A 48 -1.57 -18.90 -6.41
CA LEU A 48 -2.65 -18.48 -5.51
C LEU A 48 -3.71 -19.58 -5.41
N ASP A 49 -3.76 -20.25 -4.26
CA ASP A 49 -4.84 -21.18 -3.90
C ASP A 49 -6.02 -20.45 -3.24
N HIS A 50 -7.12 -21.17 -3.01
CA HIS A 50 -8.34 -20.60 -2.40
C HIS A 50 -8.14 -20.12 -0.97
N GLU A 51 -7.24 -20.75 -0.21
CA GLU A 51 -6.96 -20.36 1.18
C GLU A 51 -6.20 -19.05 1.25
N LYS A 52 -5.11 -18.94 0.49
CA LYS A 52 -4.34 -17.72 0.36
C LYS A 52 -5.17 -16.57 -0.22
N PHE A 53 -6.02 -16.87 -1.22
CA PHE A 53 -6.92 -15.89 -1.80
C PHE A 53 -7.92 -15.35 -0.78
N ALA A 54 -8.59 -16.23 -0.03
CA ALA A 54 -9.58 -15.84 0.98
C ALA A 54 -8.94 -14.96 2.08
N ASP A 55 -7.75 -15.33 2.51
CA ASP A 55 -6.98 -14.57 3.50
C ASP A 55 -6.60 -13.18 2.98
N MET A 56 -5.99 -13.10 1.82
CA MET A 56 -5.60 -11.87 1.16
C MET A 56 -6.81 -10.95 0.91
N TYR A 57 -7.89 -11.51 0.39
CA TYR A 57 -9.12 -10.77 0.11
C TYR A 57 -9.70 -10.14 1.38
N ALA A 58 -9.83 -10.93 2.46
CA ALA A 58 -10.39 -10.46 3.72
C ALA A 58 -9.54 -9.33 4.35
N GLN A 59 -8.22 -9.47 4.35
CA GLN A 59 -7.31 -8.42 4.84
C GLN A 59 -7.43 -7.15 4.00
N THR A 60 -7.45 -7.28 2.67
CA THR A 60 -7.53 -6.13 1.75
C THR A 60 -8.84 -5.37 1.92
N VAL A 61 -9.98 -6.07 2.01
CA VAL A 61 -11.29 -5.43 2.23
C VAL A 61 -11.29 -4.68 3.56
N VAL A 62 -11.00 -5.37 4.65
CA VAL A 62 -11.16 -4.81 5.99
C VAL A 62 -10.18 -3.66 6.25
N TYR A 63 -8.92 -3.85 5.84
CA TYR A 63 -7.92 -2.82 6.07
C TYR A 63 -8.04 -1.66 5.06
N GLY A 64 -8.44 -1.93 3.83
CA GLY A 64 -8.70 -0.88 2.86
C GLY A 64 -9.88 0.02 3.25
N LEU A 65 -10.95 -0.55 3.81
CA LEU A 65 -12.05 0.23 4.40
C LEU A 65 -11.59 1.08 5.59
N PHE A 66 -10.75 0.52 6.45
CA PHE A 66 -10.16 1.28 7.56
C PHE A 66 -9.33 2.48 7.07
N VAL A 67 -8.49 2.28 6.07
CA VAL A 67 -7.68 3.37 5.51
C VAL A 67 -8.56 4.40 4.80
N ALA A 68 -9.57 3.97 4.05
CA ALA A 68 -10.54 4.89 3.46
C ALA A 68 -11.22 5.74 4.53
N ARG A 69 -11.68 5.12 5.63
CA ARG A 69 -12.28 5.84 6.76
C ARG A 69 -11.31 6.79 7.46
N TYR A 70 -10.04 6.42 7.56
CA TYR A 70 -9.02 7.28 8.14
C TYR A 70 -8.83 8.59 7.36
N HIS A 71 -8.98 8.53 6.03
CA HIS A 71 -8.89 9.69 5.13
C HIS A 71 -10.25 10.38 4.85
N ASP A 72 -11.31 9.91 5.46
CA ASP A 72 -12.64 10.46 5.29
C ASP A 72 -12.88 11.63 6.24
N ASP A 73 -13.14 12.81 5.67
CA ASP A 73 -13.44 14.03 6.41
C ASP A 73 -14.93 14.17 6.76
N THR A 74 -15.78 13.21 6.35
CA THR A 74 -17.23 13.23 6.56
C THR A 74 -17.64 12.23 7.66
N PRO A 75 -17.77 12.66 8.94
CA PRO A 75 -17.89 11.73 10.07
C PRO A 75 -19.20 10.95 10.13
N ASP A 76 -20.27 11.46 9.51
CA ASP A 76 -21.65 11.00 9.76
C ASP A 76 -22.14 9.92 8.77
N ASN A 77 -21.39 9.65 7.72
CA ASN A 77 -21.72 8.65 6.72
C ASN A 77 -20.44 7.95 6.24
N PHE A 78 -20.43 6.64 6.27
CA PHE A 78 -19.36 5.84 5.67
C PHE A 78 -19.96 4.56 5.10
N SER A 79 -19.66 4.32 3.83
CA SER A 79 -20.19 3.18 3.09
C SER A 79 -19.13 2.57 2.18
N ARG A 80 -19.42 1.40 1.62
CA ARG A 80 -18.58 0.77 0.59
C ARG A 80 -18.39 1.68 -0.63
N GLN A 81 -19.43 2.42 -1.01
CA GLN A 81 -19.41 3.35 -2.13
C GLN A 81 -18.49 4.53 -1.85
N GLU A 82 -18.56 5.09 -0.66
CA GLU A 82 -17.68 6.18 -0.24
C GLU A 82 -16.23 5.73 -0.12
N ALA A 83 -16.00 4.56 0.46
CA ALA A 83 -14.66 3.98 0.51
C ALA A 83 -14.03 3.83 -0.88
N ARG A 84 -14.81 3.42 -1.90
CA ARG A 84 -14.36 3.37 -3.30
C ARG A 84 -13.91 4.75 -3.81
N ASP A 85 -14.66 5.79 -3.47
CA ASP A 85 -14.40 7.15 -3.97
C ASP A 85 -13.17 7.78 -3.29
N LEU A 86 -12.84 7.33 -2.07
CA LEU A 86 -11.65 7.71 -1.33
C LEU A 86 -10.38 6.96 -1.74
N VAL A 87 -10.49 5.87 -2.52
CA VAL A 87 -9.31 5.16 -3.04
C VAL A 87 -8.61 6.01 -4.11
N PRO A 88 -7.29 6.23 -4.00
CA PRO A 88 -6.51 7.00 -4.96
C PRO A 88 -6.68 6.50 -6.40
N LYS A 89 -6.95 7.40 -7.32
CA LYS A 89 -7.08 7.10 -8.76
C LYS A 89 -5.78 6.59 -9.37
N SER A 90 -4.67 6.90 -8.74
CA SER A 90 -3.33 6.48 -9.13
C SER A 90 -3.09 4.96 -9.03
N ASN A 91 -3.94 4.20 -8.32
CA ASN A 91 -3.84 2.75 -8.21
C ASN A 91 -5.00 2.03 -8.92
N PRO A 92 -4.86 1.68 -10.21
CA PRO A 92 -5.94 1.05 -10.98
C PRO A 92 -6.38 -0.31 -10.45
N PHE A 93 -5.46 -1.08 -9.85
CA PHE A 93 -5.79 -2.38 -9.28
C PHE A 93 -6.67 -2.24 -8.04
N LEU A 94 -6.25 -1.41 -7.09
CA LEU A 94 -7.00 -1.16 -5.87
C LEU A 94 -8.37 -0.55 -6.18
N ARG A 95 -8.42 0.35 -7.15
CA ARG A 95 -9.68 0.95 -7.62
C ARG A 95 -10.64 -0.12 -8.16
N LYS A 96 -10.19 -1.01 -9.04
CA LYS A 96 -11.01 -2.12 -9.54
C LYS A 96 -11.47 -3.06 -8.43
N PHE A 97 -10.63 -3.28 -7.42
CA PHE A 97 -11.00 -4.08 -6.26
C PHE A 97 -12.09 -3.41 -5.44
N PHE A 98 -12.00 -2.10 -5.21
CA PHE A 98 -13.04 -1.34 -4.50
C PHE A 98 -14.29 -1.08 -5.36
N ASP A 99 -14.16 -0.95 -6.67
CA ASP A 99 -15.31 -0.96 -7.60
C ASP A 99 -16.13 -2.24 -7.46
N HIS A 100 -15.46 -3.40 -7.32
CA HIS A 100 -16.13 -4.66 -7.06
C HIS A 100 -16.83 -4.68 -5.69
N ILE A 101 -16.16 -4.23 -4.62
CA ILE A 101 -16.74 -4.21 -3.26
C ILE A 101 -17.95 -3.27 -3.17
N ALA A 102 -17.93 -2.17 -3.89
CA ALA A 102 -19.00 -1.17 -3.93
C ALA A 102 -20.10 -1.51 -4.96
N GLY A 103 -19.83 -2.45 -5.87
CA GLY A 103 -20.72 -2.81 -6.98
C GLY A 103 -21.93 -3.61 -6.57
N GLU A 104 -22.91 -3.69 -7.49
CA GLU A 104 -24.14 -4.48 -7.32
C GLU A 104 -23.86 -6.00 -7.36
N ASP A 105 -22.79 -6.42 -8.03
CA ASP A 105 -22.36 -7.82 -8.13
C ASP A 105 -21.53 -8.30 -6.92
N PHE A 106 -21.46 -7.49 -5.86
CA PHE A 106 -20.75 -7.89 -4.65
C PHE A 106 -21.50 -9.07 -3.97
N ASP A 107 -20.76 -10.07 -3.51
CA ASP A 107 -21.32 -11.31 -2.97
C ASP A 107 -22.17 -11.04 -1.71
N GLU A 108 -23.49 -11.19 -1.82
CA GLU A 108 -24.46 -10.92 -0.75
C GLU A 108 -24.12 -11.67 0.54
N ARG A 109 -23.47 -12.83 0.44
CA ARG A 109 -23.12 -13.68 1.59
C ARG A 109 -22.02 -13.09 2.47
N ILE A 110 -21.24 -12.14 1.95
CA ILE A 110 -20.21 -11.39 2.70
C ILE A 110 -20.53 -9.91 2.81
N GLU A 111 -21.45 -9.40 1.98
CA GLU A 111 -21.86 -8.02 1.94
C GLU A 111 -22.31 -7.50 3.30
N PHE A 112 -23.15 -8.26 4.01
CA PHE A 112 -23.65 -7.85 5.32
C PHE A 112 -22.53 -7.67 6.35
N ILE A 113 -21.44 -8.49 6.30
CA ILE A 113 -20.30 -8.36 7.21
C ILE A 113 -19.55 -7.07 6.93
N VAL A 114 -19.42 -6.71 5.64
CA VAL A 114 -18.73 -5.49 5.20
C VAL A 114 -19.55 -4.26 5.56
N ASN A 115 -20.87 -4.30 5.34
CA ASN A 115 -21.76 -3.22 5.73
C ASN A 115 -21.78 -3.00 7.25
N GLU A 116 -21.84 -4.07 8.06
CA GLU A 116 -21.68 -3.98 9.51
C GLU A 116 -20.36 -3.32 9.91
N LEU A 117 -19.25 -3.59 9.19
CA LEU A 117 -17.98 -2.94 9.46
C LEU A 117 -18.01 -1.46 9.10
N CYS A 118 -18.66 -1.09 8.01
CA CYS A 118 -18.87 0.33 7.66
C CYS A 118 -19.68 1.06 8.74
N GLU A 119 -20.73 0.45 9.27
CA GLU A 119 -21.51 0.99 10.38
C GLU A 119 -20.68 1.19 11.64
N GLU A 120 -19.81 0.23 12.00
CA GLU A 120 -18.87 0.39 13.12
C GLU A 120 -17.90 1.56 12.91
N PHE A 121 -17.47 1.79 11.66
CA PHE A 121 -16.62 2.92 11.32
C PHE A 121 -17.34 4.27 11.39
N VAL A 122 -18.65 4.34 11.10
CA VAL A 122 -19.45 5.55 11.31
C VAL A 122 -19.43 5.97 12.79
N HIS A 123 -19.50 4.98 13.71
CA HIS A 123 -19.53 5.24 15.16
C HIS A 123 -18.13 5.35 15.78
N ALA A 124 -17.07 5.15 15.03
CA ALA A 124 -15.69 5.21 15.50
C ALA A 124 -14.99 6.45 14.94
N ASP A 125 -14.51 7.33 15.80
CA ASP A 125 -13.56 8.35 15.39
C ASP A 125 -12.19 7.70 15.16
N VAL A 126 -12.03 7.18 13.93
CA VAL A 126 -10.84 6.42 13.52
C VAL A 126 -9.59 7.31 13.56
N GLN A 127 -9.72 8.57 13.17
CA GLN A 127 -8.60 9.52 13.18
C GLN A 127 -8.13 9.79 14.60
N ALA A 128 -9.06 10.07 15.55
CA ALA A 128 -8.72 10.27 16.95
C ALA A 128 -8.16 8.99 17.58
N ILE A 129 -8.75 7.81 17.33
CA ILE A 129 -8.28 6.53 17.86
C ILE A 129 -6.84 6.27 17.44
N VAL A 130 -6.51 6.50 16.18
CA VAL A 130 -5.17 6.29 15.62
C VAL A 130 -4.21 7.35 16.17
N HIS A 131 -4.61 8.61 16.16
CA HIS A 131 -3.78 9.72 16.62
C HIS A 131 -3.52 9.69 18.13
N ASP A 132 -4.53 9.43 18.96
CA ASP A 132 -4.38 9.44 20.43
C ASP A 132 -3.63 8.22 20.94
N TYR A 133 -3.78 7.07 20.29
CA TYR A 133 -3.03 5.86 20.63
C TYR A 133 -1.52 6.07 20.51
N TYR A 134 -1.07 6.88 19.55
CA TYR A 134 0.34 7.12 19.27
C TYR A 134 0.89 8.42 19.86
N LYS A 135 0.03 9.32 20.38
CA LYS A 135 0.47 10.50 21.15
C LYS A 135 1.12 10.17 22.49
N VAL A 136 0.79 9.02 23.08
CA VAL A 136 1.27 8.62 24.41
C VAL A 136 2.78 8.31 24.39
N GLU A 137 3.34 7.95 23.25
CA GLU A 137 4.78 7.72 23.09
C GLU A 137 5.46 8.93 22.42
N LYS A 138 5.68 10.02 23.17
CA LYS A 138 6.27 11.29 22.72
C LYS A 138 7.67 11.22 22.08
N THR A 139 8.25 10.05 21.94
CA THR A 139 9.63 9.85 21.45
C THR A 139 9.73 9.16 20.10
N ASP A 140 8.64 8.71 19.49
CA ASP A 140 8.71 7.89 18.30
C ASP A 140 7.85 8.48 17.16
N SER A 141 8.52 8.88 16.10
CA SER A 141 7.91 9.33 14.84
C SER A 141 7.40 8.15 14.02
N ARG A 142 6.58 7.28 14.64
CA ARG A 142 6.00 6.11 13.98
C ARG A 142 4.79 6.55 13.18
N ASP A 143 4.61 5.94 12.02
CA ASP A 143 3.41 6.10 11.22
C ASP A 143 2.23 5.39 11.92
N PRO A 144 1.19 6.12 12.34
CA PRO A 144 0.09 5.55 13.10
C PRO A 144 -0.66 4.43 12.35
N ILE A 145 -0.81 4.56 11.04
CA ILE A 145 -1.52 3.58 10.20
C ILE A 145 -0.79 2.24 10.20
N ILE A 146 0.55 2.27 10.12
CA ILE A 146 1.37 1.05 10.13
C ILE A 146 1.24 0.32 11.45
N HIS A 147 1.32 1.04 12.58
CA HIS A 147 1.19 0.42 13.90
C HIS A 147 -0.19 -0.16 14.13
N PHE A 148 -1.22 0.52 13.63
CA PHE A 148 -2.55 -0.03 13.70
C PHE A 148 -2.68 -1.32 12.86
N TYR A 149 -1.97 -1.39 11.72
CA TYR A 149 -1.90 -2.62 10.93
C TYR A 149 -1.19 -3.77 11.68
N GLU A 150 -0.12 -3.47 12.42
CA GLU A 150 0.52 -4.47 13.28
C GLU A 150 -0.45 -5.00 14.34
N ASP A 151 -1.18 -4.11 15.02
CA ASP A 151 -2.19 -4.48 16.01
C ASP A 151 -3.30 -5.32 15.37
N PHE A 152 -3.76 -4.93 14.19
CA PHE A 152 -4.73 -5.71 13.42
C PHE A 152 -4.20 -7.11 13.10
N LEU A 153 -2.99 -7.25 12.54
CA LEU A 153 -2.39 -8.56 12.23
C LEU A 153 -2.16 -9.40 13.48
N GLN A 154 -1.76 -8.79 14.58
CA GLN A 154 -1.59 -9.48 15.86
C GLN A 154 -2.89 -10.11 16.35
N GLU A 155 -4.02 -9.42 16.15
CA GLU A 155 -5.35 -9.93 16.52
C GLU A 155 -5.92 -10.87 15.45
N TYR A 156 -5.58 -10.66 14.16
CA TYR A 156 -6.11 -11.44 13.05
C TYR A 156 -5.46 -12.82 12.94
N ASN A 157 -4.14 -12.87 12.80
CA ASN A 157 -3.37 -14.12 12.65
C ASN A 157 -1.94 -13.98 13.20
N PRO A 158 -1.75 -14.12 14.52
CA PRO A 158 -0.44 -13.95 15.15
C PRO A 158 0.60 -15.00 14.70
N ALA A 159 0.17 -16.19 14.29
CA ALA A 159 1.06 -17.25 13.82
C ALA A 159 1.64 -16.91 12.44
N GLU A 160 0.81 -16.45 11.53
CA GLU A 160 1.22 -16.06 10.18
C GLU A 160 2.09 -14.81 10.19
N ARG A 161 1.75 -13.83 11.02
CA ARG A 161 2.60 -12.65 11.26
C ARG A 161 4.04 -13.03 11.57
N LYS A 162 4.26 -14.02 12.46
CA LYS A 162 5.60 -14.52 12.79
C LYS A 162 6.24 -15.27 11.62
N LYS A 163 5.49 -16.11 10.93
CA LYS A 163 5.97 -16.91 9.81
C LYS A 163 6.39 -16.06 8.61
N MET A 164 5.63 -15.01 8.31
CA MET A 164 5.90 -14.10 7.20
C MET A 164 6.95 -13.04 7.55
N GLY A 165 7.43 -12.98 8.78
CA GLY A 165 8.44 -12.01 9.21
C GLY A 165 7.92 -10.56 9.14
N VAL A 166 6.62 -10.34 9.33
CA VAL A 166 6.02 -9.00 9.31
C VAL A 166 6.40 -8.26 10.59
N PHE A 167 7.65 -7.83 10.62
CA PHE A 167 8.22 -6.98 11.67
C PHE A 167 8.68 -5.69 11.01
N TYR A 168 8.14 -4.57 11.47
CA TYR A 168 8.53 -3.27 10.90
C TYR A 168 9.87 -2.82 11.48
N THR A 169 10.72 -2.37 10.57
CA THR A 169 12.00 -1.81 10.95
C THR A 169 11.79 -0.47 11.66
N PRO A 170 12.32 -0.27 12.87
CA PRO A 170 12.20 1.00 13.57
C PRO A 170 12.71 2.16 12.73
N LEU A 171 11.99 3.28 12.71
CA LEU A 171 12.30 4.42 11.86
C LEU A 171 13.72 4.98 12.03
N PRO A 172 14.35 5.01 13.23
CA PRO A 172 15.75 5.39 13.35
C PRO A 172 16.71 4.49 12.56
N VAL A 173 16.40 3.18 12.46
CA VAL A 173 17.18 2.22 11.68
C VAL A 173 16.98 2.45 10.20
N VAL A 174 15.72 2.66 9.76
CA VAL A 174 15.39 3.01 8.36
C VAL A 174 16.14 4.26 7.93
N ARG A 175 16.07 5.33 8.73
CA ARG A 175 16.79 6.58 8.49
C ARG A 175 18.30 6.41 8.44
N PHE A 176 18.85 5.58 9.29
CA PHE A 176 20.27 5.26 9.26
C PHE A 176 20.65 4.57 7.95
N ILE A 177 19.91 3.54 7.55
CA ILE A 177 20.17 2.79 6.31
C ILE A 177 20.07 3.70 5.08
N VAL A 178 19.00 4.50 4.98
CA VAL A 178 18.81 5.43 3.83
C VAL A 178 19.97 6.43 3.74
N ARG A 179 20.37 7.02 4.86
CA ARG A 179 21.52 7.94 4.90
C ARG A 179 22.84 7.23 4.56
N ALA A 180 23.05 6.03 5.07
CA ALA A 180 24.26 5.27 4.77
C ALA A 180 24.37 4.94 3.27
N VAL A 181 23.25 4.57 2.61
CA VAL A 181 23.22 4.35 1.16
C VAL A 181 23.52 5.66 0.41
N ASP A 182 22.93 6.77 0.84
CA ASP A 182 23.18 8.10 0.26
C ASP A 182 24.67 8.48 0.35
N ASP A 183 25.30 8.28 1.52
CA ASP A 183 26.71 8.53 1.73
C ASP A 183 27.61 7.64 0.87
N VAL A 184 27.29 6.33 0.77
CA VAL A 184 28.05 5.41 -0.09
C VAL A 184 27.96 5.81 -1.56
N LEU A 185 26.80 6.26 -2.05
CA LEU A 185 26.67 6.75 -3.42
C LEU A 185 27.58 7.97 -3.68
N LYS A 186 27.76 8.83 -2.68
CA LYS A 186 28.65 10.00 -2.76
C LYS A 186 30.12 9.62 -2.69
N THR A 187 30.51 8.81 -1.71
CA THR A 187 31.91 8.52 -1.40
C THR A 187 32.54 7.50 -2.33
N GLU A 188 31.83 6.43 -2.63
CA GLU A 188 32.37 5.29 -3.39
C GLU A 188 32.05 5.36 -4.89
N PHE A 189 30.92 6.00 -5.25
CA PHE A 189 30.47 6.04 -6.66
C PHE A 189 30.63 7.43 -7.29
N GLY A 190 30.98 8.47 -6.53
CA GLY A 190 31.15 9.83 -7.03
C GLY A 190 29.87 10.46 -7.59
N LEU A 191 28.69 10.00 -7.09
CA LEU A 191 27.38 10.51 -7.44
C LEU A 191 26.95 11.60 -6.46
N LYS A 192 25.86 12.31 -6.75
CA LYS A 192 25.32 13.31 -5.81
C LYS A 192 24.64 12.71 -4.59
N GLY A 193 24.31 11.42 -4.65
CA GLY A 193 23.59 10.68 -3.63
C GLY A 193 22.31 10.05 -4.20
N LEU A 194 21.34 9.83 -3.34
CA LEU A 194 20.02 9.29 -3.75
C LEU A 194 19.25 10.27 -4.65
N ASP A 195 19.55 11.55 -4.61
CA ASP A 195 18.95 12.59 -5.47
C ASP A 195 19.64 12.76 -6.82
N ASP A 196 20.65 11.94 -7.15
CA ASP A 196 21.34 12.00 -8.44
C ASP A 196 20.41 11.64 -9.59
N SER A 197 20.15 12.62 -10.46
CA SER A 197 19.31 12.46 -11.68
C SER A 197 20.11 12.19 -12.94
N SER A 198 21.43 11.96 -12.83
CA SER A 198 22.27 11.68 -13.98
C SER A 198 21.86 10.38 -14.67
N ARG A 199 21.98 10.36 -16.00
CA ARG A 199 21.54 9.25 -16.85
C ARG A 199 22.70 8.60 -17.58
N THR A 200 22.49 7.36 -17.97
CA THR A 200 23.41 6.60 -18.82
C THR A 200 22.64 5.86 -19.91
N GLU A 201 23.33 5.56 -21.01
CA GLU A 201 22.76 4.71 -22.04
C GLU A 201 23.07 3.25 -21.75
N ILE A 202 22.02 2.42 -21.72
CA ILE A 202 22.17 0.96 -21.67
C ILE A 202 21.83 0.35 -23.02
N LYS A 203 22.63 -0.63 -23.45
CA LYS A 203 22.29 -1.48 -24.59
C LYS A 203 21.25 -2.47 -24.14
N GLY A 204 20.17 -2.64 -24.91
CA GLY A 204 19.09 -3.56 -24.56
C GLY A 204 19.61 -5.00 -24.37
N LEU A 205 19.03 -5.72 -23.41
CA LEU A 205 19.24 -7.17 -23.23
C LEU A 205 18.74 -7.90 -24.47
N GLN A 206 19.53 -8.82 -24.95
CA GLN A 206 19.48 -9.81 -26.03
C GLN A 206 18.48 -9.67 -27.22
N ASN A 207 17.40 -8.87 -27.14
CA ASN A 207 16.45 -8.71 -28.25
C ASN A 207 15.93 -7.28 -28.48
N ILE A 208 16.42 -6.29 -27.72
CA ILE A 208 16.01 -4.90 -27.87
C ILE A 208 17.18 -4.11 -28.49
N LYS A 209 17.13 -3.87 -29.80
CA LYS A 209 18.16 -3.10 -30.52
C LYS A 209 18.22 -1.61 -30.18
N ALA A 210 17.27 -1.08 -29.35
CA ALA A 210 17.21 0.32 -29.03
C ALA A 210 18.07 0.63 -27.77
N LYS A 211 18.92 1.62 -27.88
CA LYS A 211 19.57 2.24 -26.71
C LYS A 211 18.50 2.91 -25.85
N ARG A 212 18.53 2.66 -24.56
CA ARG A 212 17.63 3.32 -23.59
C ARG A 212 18.45 4.20 -22.65
N SER A 213 17.99 5.44 -22.46
CA SER A 213 18.51 6.32 -21.42
C SER A 213 17.81 5.98 -20.10
N VAL A 214 18.60 5.60 -19.08
CA VAL A 214 18.10 5.29 -17.74
C VAL A 214 18.86 6.10 -16.71
N HIS A 215 18.23 6.36 -15.55
CA HIS A 215 18.95 6.95 -14.42
C HIS A 215 20.04 5.99 -13.93
N LYS A 216 21.20 6.55 -13.57
CA LYS A 216 22.31 5.74 -13.03
C LYS A 216 21.96 5.13 -11.68
N VAL A 217 21.25 5.88 -10.84
CA VAL A 217 20.75 5.39 -9.55
C VAL A 217 19.35 4.84 -9.74
N GLN A 218 19.18 3.55 -9.53
CA GLN A 218 17.89 2.87 -9.44
C GLN A 218 17.65 2.47 -7.98
N ILE A 219 16.46 2.69 -7.47
CA ILE A 219 16.10 2.42 -6.08
C ILE A 219 15.10 1.28 -6.07
N LEU A 220 15.45 0.18 -5.43
CA LEU A 220 14.59 -0.99 -5.31
C LEU A 220 14.47 -1.42 -3.84
N ASP A 221 13.25 -1.48 -3.36
CA ASP A 221 12.90 -2.17 -2.13
C ASP A 221 12.22 -3.51 -2.50
N PRO A 222 12.94 -4.64 -2.37
CA PRO A 222 12.41 -5.94 -2.80
C PRO A 222 11.42 -6.57 -1.82
N ALA A 223 11.19 -5.94 -0.66
CA ALA A 223 10.28 -6.39 0.39
C ALA A 223 9.62 -5.16 1.05
N THR A 224 8.88 -4.42 0.24
CA THR A 224 8.41 -3.07 0.53
C THR A 224 7.56 -2.98 1.81
N GLY A 225 6.83 -4.05 2.14
CA GLY A 225 5.90 -4.03 3.26
C GLY A 225 4.90 -2.87 3.11
N THR A 226 4.80 -2.04 4.11
CA THR A 226 3.96 -0.83 4.11
C THR A 226 4.66 0.42 3.55
N GLY A 227 5.76 0.24 2.82
CA GLY A 227 6.45 1.33 2.12
C GLY A 227 7.35 2.20 2.99
N THR A 228 7.77 1.76 4.18
CA THR A 228 8.52 2.60 5.12
C THR A 228 9.87 3.06 4.58
N PHE A 229 10.63 2.19 3.92
CA PHE A 229 11.90 2.57 3.32
C PHE A 229 11.73 3.52 2.13
N LEU A 230 10.79 3.22 1.23
CA LEU A 230 10.53 4.08 0.06
C LEU A 230 10.03 5.46 0.51
N ASN A 231 9.20 5.52 1.53
CA ASN A 231 8.73 6.77 2.11
C ASN A 231 9.87 7.60 2.71
N GLU A 232 10.79 6.96 3.44
CA GLU A 232 11.96 7.65 3.98
C GLU A 232 12.89 8.13 2.87
N VAL A 233 13.04 7.37 1.78
CA VAL A 233 13.81 7.80 0.59
C VAL A 233 13.19 9.05 -0.02
N ILE A 234 11.86 9.08 -0.22
CA ILE A 234 11.17 10.27 -0.74
C ILE A 234 11.41 11.46 0.18
N THR A 235 11.22 11.27 1.50
CA THR A 235 11.42 12.33 2.50
C THR A 235 12.86 12.81 2.55
N HIS A 236 13.84 11.90 2.52
CA HIS A 236 15.26 12.21 2.52
C HIS A 236 15.64 13.06 1.30
N ILE A 237 15.21 12.63 0.11
CA ILE A 237 15.49 13.38 -1.13
C ILE A 237 14.76 14.73 -1.12
N LYS A 238 13.48 14.79 -0.71
CA LYS A 238 12.73 16.05 -0.60
C LYS A 238 13.48 17.07 0.27
N ASN A 239 14.07 16.62 1.37
CA ASN A 239 14.81 17.49 2.28
C ASN A 239 16.07 18.11 1.63
N SER A 240 16.64 17.50 0.58
CA SER A 240 17.75 18.10 -0.17
C SER A 240 17.32 19.29 -1.03
N PHE A 241 16.01 19.45 -1.28
CA PHE A 241 15.44 20.61 -1.99
C PHE A 241 15.08 21.78 -1.06
N ALA A 242 15.25 21.63 0.25
CA ALA A 242 15.05 22.75 1.19
C ALA A 242 16.07 23.88 0.95
N GLY A 243 15.72 25.12 1.33
CA GLY A 243 16.63 26.25 1.22
C GLY A 243 16.65 26.93 -0.15
N GLY A 244 15.48 27.04 -0.80
CA GLY A 244 15.27 27.84 -2.02
C GLY A 244 15.12 27.01 -3.31
N GLN A 245 15.06 25.68 -3.20
CA GLN A 245 14.83 24.80 -4.35
C GLN A 245 13.47 24.07 -4.29
N GLU A 246 12.61 24.40 -3.33
CA GLU A 246 11.32 23.75 -3.08
C GLU A 246 10.42 23.75 -4.32
N GLY A 247 10.44 24.83 -5.11
CA GLY A 247 9.67 24.95 -6.34
C GLY A 247 10.06 23.96 -7.45
N ARG A 248 11.23 23.30 -7.34
CA ARG A 248 11.70 22.29 -8.30
C ARG A 248 11.30 20.88 -7.90
N TRP A 249 10.87 20.67 -6.66
CA TRP A 249 10.60 19.35 -6.09
C TRP A 249 9.55 18.57 -6.87
N ALA A 250 8.38 19.15 -7.11
CA ALA A 250 7.29 18.47 -7.79
C ALA A 250 7.68 17.96 -9.18
N ASN A 251 8.42 18.75 -9.93
CA ASN A 251 8.91 18.36 -11.26
C ASN A 251 9.98 17.26 -11.18
N TYR A 252 10.93 17.39 -10.25
CA TYR A 252 11.94 16.37 -10.00
C TYR A 252 11.33 15.05 -9.54
N ALA A 253 10.35 15.10 -8.63
CA ALA A 253 9.67 13.89 -8.16
C ALA A 253 9.03 13.13 -9.31
N ARG A 254 8.38 13.84 -10.23
CA ARG A 254 7.69 13.29 -11.40
C ARG A 254 8.64 12.72 -12.44
N GLU A 255 9.66 13.48 -12.82
CA GLU A 255 10.51 13.16 -13.96
C GLU A 255 11.72 12.29 -13.60
N ASP A 256 12.25 12.47 -12.39
CA ASP A 256 13.50 11.83 -11.99
C ASP A 256 13.38 10.83 -10.83
N LEU A 257 12.49 11.06 -9.85
CA LEU A 257 12.39 10.16 -8.70
C LEU A 257 11.47 8.97 -8.98
N LEU A 258 10.21 9.20 -9.33
CA LEU A 258 9.22 8.13 -9.50
C LEU A 258 9.58 7.12 -10.59
N PRO A 259 10.18 7.50 -11.74
CA PRO A 259 10.58 6.52 -12.75
C PRO A 259 11.68 5.54 -12.34
N ARG A 260 12.35 5.78 -11.22
CA ARG A 260 13.47 4.96 -10.70
C ARG A 260 13.25 4.42 -9.30
N LEU A 261 12.07 4.68 -8.72
CA LEU A 261 11.67 4.20 -7.40
C LEU A 261 10.79 2.95 -7.58
N HIS A 262 11.28 1.81 -7.13
CA HIS A 262 10.64 0.51 -7.33
C HIS A 262 10.42 -0.18 -6.00
N GLY A 263 9.26 -0.81 -5.85
CA GLY A 263 8.93 -1.63 -4.70
C GLY A 263 8.28 -2.93 -5.14
N LEU A 264 8.59 -4.03 -4.45
CA LEU A 264 7.95 -5.32 -4.63
C LEU A 264 7.28 -5.72 -3.32
N GLU A 265 5.99 -6.05 -3.39
CA GLU A 265 5.23 -6.53 -2.25
C GLU A 265 4.25 -7.62 -2.68
N ILE A 266 4.24 -8.72 -1.95
CA ILE A 266 3.41 -9.89 -2.25
C ILE A 266 2.07 -9.86 -1.51
N MET A 267 2.03 -9.18 -0.35
CA MET A 267 0.83 -9.06 0.47
C MET A 267 -0.01 -7.87 0.02
N MET A 268 -1.21 -8.12 -0.50
CA MET A 268 -2.09 -7.07 -1.02
C MET A 268 -2.45 -5.99 0.00
N ALA A 269 -2.67 -6.35 1.26
CA ALA A 269 -2.96 -5.38 2.30
C ALA A 269 -1.77 -4.43 2.53
N SER A 270 -0.54 -4.98 2.66
CA SER A 270 0.68 -4.18 2.78
C SER A 270 0.93 -3.32 1.55
N TYR A 271 0.74 -3.88 0.34
CA TYR A 271 0.80 -3.15 -0.92
C TYR A 271 -0.16 -1.95 -0.94
N THR A 272 -1.41 -2.17 -0.51
CA THR A 272 -2.43 -1.10 -0.42
C THR A 272 -1.98 0.02 0.50
N ILE A 273 -1.48 -0.33 1.69
CA ILE A 273 -0.98 0.63 2.67
C ILE A 273 0.21 1.40 2.12
N ALA A 274 1.16 0.70 1.49
CA ALA A 274 2.32 1.33 0.88
C ALA A 274 1.92 2.37 -0.16
N HIS A 275 0.99 2.02 -1.06
CA HIS A 275 0.49 2.97 -2.07
C HIS A 275 -0.17 4.19 -1.45
N LEU A 276 -1.08 4.00 -0.50
CA LEU A 276 -1.75 5.11 0.17
C LEU A 276 -0.75 6.03 0.86
N LYS A 277 0.18 5.46 1.62
CA LYS A 277 1.21 6.21 2.31
C LYS A 277 2.11 7.02 1.37
N LEU A 278 2.62 6.38 0.31
CA LEU A 278 3.49 7.04 -0.65
C LEU A 278 2.73 8.14 -1.42
N SER A 279 1.48 7.88 -1.79
CA SER A 279 0.61 8.87 -2.42
C SER A 279 0.39 10.07 -1.51
N THR A 280 -0.04 9.85 -0.26
CA THR A 280 -0.24 10.94 0.71
C THR A 280 1.05 11.75 0.93
N THR A 281 2.20 11.08 1.10
CA THR A 281 3.48 11.79 1.27
C THR A 281 3.84 12.66 0.07
N LEU A 282 3.57 12.18 -1.14
CA LEU A 282 3.80 12.96 -2.36
C LEU A 282 2.83 14.15 -2.46
N GLU A 283 1.52 13.94 -2.24
CA GLU A 283 0.51 14.99 -2.26
C GLU A 283 0.78 16.08 -1.22
N GLU A 284 1.02 15.72 0.03
CA GLU A 284 1.40 16.65 1.10
C GLU A 284 2.70 17.42 0.80
N SER A 285 3.52 16.85 -0.07
CA SER A 285 4.73 17.49 -0.54
C SER A 285 4.54 18.40 -1.75
N GLY A 286 3.31 18.51 -2.27
CA GLY A 286 2.96 19.35 -3.43
C GLY A 286 3.15 18.67 -4.78
N VAL A 287 3.22 17.33 -4.81
CA VAL A 287 3.28 16.55 -6.06
C VAL A 287 1.87 16.10 -6.43
N ASP A 288 1.38 16.56 -7.58
CA ASP A 288 0.12 16.07 -8.12
C ASP A 288 0.30 14.65 -8.67
N ILE A 289 -0.29 13.67 -7.99
CA ILE A 289 -0.18 12.25 -8.35
C ILE A 289 -1.26 11.80 -9.35
N ASP A 290 -2.35 12.52 -9.52
CA ASP A 290 -3.39 12.20 -10.50
C ASP A 290 -2.86 12.33 -11.94
N ASP A 291 -1.88 13.19 -12.15
CA ASP A 291 -1.18 13.39 -13.44
C ASP A 291 -0.05 12.36 -13.66
N ILE A 292 0.36 11.66 -12.61
CA ILE A 292 1.36 10.58 -12.66
C ILE A 292 0.64 9.26 -12.93
N GLY A 293 0.09 9.11 -14.11
CA GLY A 293 -0.46 7.80 -14.49
C GLY A 293 0.60 6.72 -14.29
N TYR A 294 0.30 5.72 -13.47
CA TYR A 294 1.10 4.49 -13.31
C TYR A 294 1.14 3.70 -14.64
N LYS A 295 1.65 4.32 -15.69
CA LYS A 295 1.82 3.70 -17.01
C LYS A 295 2.86 2.57 -17.02
N ASN A 296 3.57 2.36 -15.91
CA ASN A 296 4.71 1.44 -15.85
C ASN A 296 4.47 0.13 -15.06
N LEU A 297 3.28 -0.09 -14.49
CA LEU A 297 2.94 -1.35 -13.82
C LEU A 297 2.27 -2.39 -14.73
N GLU A 298 2.10 -2.08 -16.01
CA GLU A 298 1.50 -2.98 -17.00
C GLU A 298 2.53 -3.76 -17.85
N LYS A 299 3.68 -4.13 -17.28
CA LYS A 299 4.57 -5.06 -18.02
C LYS A 299 5.24 -6.05 -17.09
#